data_779c5344e64526aa61641611f3399a78
#
_entry.id   779c5344e64526aa61641611f3399a78
#
_cell.length_a   1.000
_cell.length_b   1.000
_cell.length_c   1.000
_cell.angle_alpha   90.00
_cell.angle_beta   90.00
_cell.angle_gamma   90.00
#
_symmetry.space_group_name_H-M   'P 1'
#
loop_
_entity.id
_entity.type
_entity.pdbx_description
1 polymer ?
#
loop_
_entity_poly.entity_id
_entity_poly.type
_entity_poly.pdbx_seq_one_letter_code
_entity_poly.pdbx_strand_id
1 'polypeptide(L)'
;TGSLGAGTSSPESRANIPPVVTVQGDDIRTVRVGQPLRLQTNVVDDGLPTPSDPVEQARQFAEFAGGPLAAALVTEENVRQRLLLTPPTKVTVDKINGLFLSWNVYRGEGKVTFNPQMPKPWEDTRAGSNSPWGSLWMPPTPPEDGMYDVEVTFDEPGTYVLWGRADDGGLYNDAYITVNVTE
;
A
#
# COMPACT_ATOMS: atom_id res chain seq x y z
N THR A 1 -12.85 9.59 2.51
CA THR A 1 -13.68 9.69 3.73
C THR A 1 -13.03 10.69 4.66
N GLY A 2 -13.77 11.75 5.04
CA GLY A 2 -13.22 12.78 5.92
C GLY A 2 -12.79 12.20 7.28
N SER A 3 -11.91 12.91 7.97
CA SER A 3 -11.26 12.50 9.23
C SER A 3 -12.19 12.10 10.38
N LEU A 4 -13.48 12.30 10.23
CA LEU A 4 -14.50 11.93 11.22
C LEU A 4 -15.53 10.92 10.68
N GLY A 5 -15.27 10.30 9.54
CA GLY A 5 -16.25 9.42 8.89
C GLY A 5 -17.50 10.15 8.39
N ALA A 6 -17.50 11.46 8.42
CA ALA A 6 -18.68 12.31 8.15
C ALA A 6 -18.96 12.53 6.65
N GLY A 7 -18.36 11.74 5.77
CA GLY A 7 -18.74 11.71 4.36
C GLY A 7 -18.40 12.95 3.53
N THR A 8 -17.50 13.82 3.98
CA THR A 8 -17.00 14.92 3.15
C THR A 8 -16.01 14.36 2.14
N SER A 9 -16.42 14.18 0.90
CA SER A 9 -15.52 13.81 -0.19
C SER A 9 -14.89 15.07 -0.79
N SER A 10 -13.57 15.04 -1.03
CA SER A 10 -12.89 16.07 -1.81
C SER A 10 -13.29 15.99 -3.30
N PRO A 11 -13.05 17.04 -4.11
CA PRO A 11 -13.21 16.95 -5.55
C PRO A 11 -12.38 15.80 -6.15
N GLU A 12 -11.16 15.57 -5.71
CA GLU A 12 -10.30 14.45 -6.11
C GLU A 12 -10.94 13.10 -5.80
N SER A 13 -11.39 12.88 -4.55
CA SER A 13 -12.06 11.63 -4.17
C SER A 13 -13.32 11.32 -4.97
N ARG A 14 -13.95 12.35 -5.56
CA ARG A 14 -15.13 12.17 -6.44
C ARG A 14 -14.75 11.92 -7.91
N ALA A 15 -13.60 12.39 -8.32
CA ALA A 15 -13.08 12.18 -9.68
C ALA A 15 -12.31 10.86 -9.81
N ASN A 16 -11.82 10.33 -8.69
CA ASN A 16 -11.00 9.13 -8.60
C ASN A 16 -11.66 7.91 -9.26
N ILE A 17 -10.90 7.19 -10.06
CA ILE A 17 -11.27 5.95 -10.75
C ILE A 17 -10.44 4.80 -10.15
N PRO A 18 -11.03 3.63 -9.84
CA PRO A 18 -10.27 2.53 -9.28
C PRO A 18 -9.10 2.11 -10.17
N PRO A 19 -7.93 1.79 -9.61
CA PRO A 19 -6.80 1.31 -10.39
C PRO A 19 -7.15 0.03 -11.16
N VAL A 20 -6.62 -0.14 -12.36
CA VAL A 20 -6.79 -1.35 -13.19
C VAL A 20 -5.61 -2.28 -12.96
N VAL A 21 -5.88 -3.51 -12.55
CA VAL A 21 -4.87 -4.54 -12.27
C VAL A 21 -4.91 -5.62 -13.34
N THR A 22 -3.78 -5.90 -13.96
CA THR A 22 -3.64 -6.98 -14.95
C THR A 22 -2.42 -7.84 -14.62
N VAL A 23 -2.66 -9.08 -14.23
CA VAL A 23 -1.58 -10.04 -13.97
C VAL A 23 -1.14 -10.67 -15.29
N GLN A 24 0.17 -10.68 -15.55
CA GLN A 24 0.71 -11.27 -16.78
C GLN A 24 0.78 -12.81 -16.66
N GLY A 25 0.44 -13.50 -17.75
CA GLY A 25 0.48 -14.96 -17.84
C GLY A 25 -0.80 -15.64 -17.34
N ASP A 26 -0.74 -16.94 -17.13
CA ASP A 26 -1.91 -17.77 -16.80
C ASP A 26 -2.39 -17.55 -15.37
N ASP A 27 -3.68 -17.66 -15.15
CA ASP A 27 -4.30 -17.58 -13.81
C ASP A 27 -4.01 -18.80 -12.93
N ILE A 28 -3.61 -19.92 -13.54
CA ILE A 28 -3.18 -21.15 -12.85
C ILE A 28 -1.72 -21.40 -13.17
N ARG A 29 -0.87 -21.47 -12.16
CA ARG A 29 0.58 -21.65 -12.28
C ARG A 29 1.04 -22.86 -11.50
N THR A 30 2.20 -23.40 -11.89
CA THR A 30 2.85 -24.49 -11.17
C THR A 30 4.28 -24.10 -10.86
N VAL A 31 4.74 -24.38 -9.64
CA VAL A 31 6.10 -24.14 -9.18
C VAL A 31 6.50 -25.23 -8.18
N ARG A 32 7.81 -25.46 -7.99
CA ARG A 32 8.31 -26.36 -6.94
C ARG A 32 8.53 -25.61 -5.64
N VAL A 33 8.40 -26.33 -4.53
CA VAL A 33 8.77 -25.84 -3.20
C VAL A 33 10.17 -25.20 -3.25
N GLY A 34 10.29 -24.03 -2.64
CA GLY A 34 11.53 -23.27 -2.55
C GLY A 34 11.99 -22.60 -3.85
N GLN A 35 11.33 -22.83 -4.98
CA GLN A 35 11.62 -22.12 -6.22
C GLN A 35 10.83 -20.82 -6.29
N PRO A 36 11.46 -19.69 -6.69
CA PRO A 36 10.76 -18.44 -6.84
C PRO A 36 9.83 -18.48 -8.07
N LEU A 37 8.60 -18.05 -7.87
CA LEU A 37 7.64 -17.74 -8.93
C LEU A 37 7.59 -16.23 -9.11
N ARG A 38 7.82 -15.75 -10.34
CA ARG A 38 7.75 -14.33 -10.66
C ARG A 38 6.32 -13.93 -11.00
N LEU A 39 5.81 -12.92 -10.31
CA LEU A 39 4.53 -12.29 -10.57
C LEU A 39 4.77 -10.92 -11.20
N GLN A 40 4.42 -10.79 -12.48
CA GLN A 40 4.43 -9.52 -13.18
C GLN A 40 3.00 -8.99 -13.22
N THR A 41 2.80 -7.79 -12.70
CA THR A 41 1.48 -7.18 -12.57
C THR A 41 1.52 -5.76 -13.10
N ASN A 42 0.76 -5.51 -14.15
CA ASN A 42 0.57 -4.15 -14.65
C ASN A 42 -0.55 -3.47 -13.85
N VAL A 43 -0.28 -2.27 -13.36
CA VAL A 43 -1.25 -1.42 -12.67
C VAL A 43 -1.32 -0.08 -13.37
N VAL A 44 -2.52 0.30 -13.77
CA VAL A 44 -2.81 1.60 -14.37
C VAL A 44 -3.77 2.35 -13.46
N ASP A 45 -3.45 3.60 -13.16
CA ASP A 45 -4.18 4.45 -12.23
C ASP A 45 -4.28 5.88 -12.78
N ASP A 46 -5.28 6.65 -12.35
CA ASP A 46 -5.46 8.05 -12.74
C ASP A 46 -4.62 9.04 -11.92
N GLY A 47 -3.89 8.54 -10.90
CA GLY A 47 -3.07 9.33 -9.99
C GLY A 47 -3.85 10.05 -8.89
N LEU A 48 -5.14 9.71 -8.71
CA LEU A 48 -5.99 10.25 -7.68
C LEU A 48 -6.34 9.20 -6.61
N PRO A 49 -6.59 9.61 -5.36
CA PRO A 49 -6.26 10.93 -4.80
C PRO A 49 -4.76 11.13 -4.68
N THR A 50 -4.32 12.37 -4.82
CA THR A 50 -2.89 12.72 -4.72
C THR A 50 -2.26 12.16 -3.44
N PRO A 51 -1.08 11.52 -3.51
CA PRO A 51 -0.40 10.98 -2.34
C PRO A 51 -0.17 12.03 -1.27
N SER A 52 -0.39 11.65 -0.02
CA SER A 52 -0.17 12.53 1.13
C SER A 52 1.29 12.51 1.54
N ASP A 53 1.92 13.68 1.64
CA ASP A 53 3.24 13.84 2.25
C ASP A 53 3.09 14.40 3.67
N PRO A 54 3.38 13.60 4.72
CA PRO A 54 3.28 14.07 6.11
C PRO A 54 4.21 15.24 6.44
N VAL A 55 5.37 15.32 5.77
CA VAL A 55 6.34 16.40 5.98
C VAL A 55 5.82 17.70 5.39
N GLU A 56 5.27 17.62 4.18
CA GLU A 56 4.69 18.77 3.52
C GLU A 56 3.43 19.27 4.26
N GLN A 57 2.57 18.37 4.72
CA GLN A 57 1.42 18.73 5.55
C GLN A 57 1.85 19.43 6.86
N ALA A 58 2.89 18.91 7.53
CA ALA A 58 3.42 19.55 8.74
C ALA A 58 4.02 20.93 8.43
N ARG A 59 4.67 21.08 7.28
CA ARG A 59 5.24 22.38 6.82
C ARG A 59 4.14 23.39 6.54
N GLN A 60 3.11 23.03 5.80
CA GLN A 60 1.96 23.88 5.50
C GLN A 60 1.24 24.31 6.78
N PHE A 61 1.05 23.38 7.72
CA PHE A 61 0.46 23.73 9.01
C PHE A 61 1.35 24.70 9.82
N ALA A 62 2.65 24.47 9.83
CA ALA A 62 3.60 25.36 10.53
C ALA A 62 3.64 26.77 9.90
N GLU A 63 3.58 26.86 8.57
CA GLU A 63 3.48 28.12 7.85
C GLU A 63 2.20 28.88 8.21
N PHE A 64 1.07 28.19 8.21
CA PHE A 64 -0.22 28.77 8.59
C PHE A 64 -0.24 29.29 10.05
N ALA A 65 0.33 28.52 10.97
CA ALA A 65 0.28 28.84 12.41
C ALA A 65 1.40 29.78 12.87
N GLY A 66 2.58 29.79 12.22
CA GLY A 66 3.76 30.51 12.67
C GLY A 66 4.56 31.20 11.55
N GLY A 67 4.04 31.18 10.33
CA GLY A 67 4.66 31.81 9.16
C GLY A 67 5.87 31.06 8.57
N PRO A 68 6.53 31.65 7.55
CA PRO A 68 7.58 31.00 6.78
C PRO A 68 8.78 30.49 7.61
N LEU A 69 9.11 31.19 8.70
CA LEU A 69 10.21 30.79 9.59
C LEU A 69 9.86 29.48 10.33
N ALA A 70 8.60 29.34 10.78
CA ALA A 70 8.14 28.11 11.43
C ALA A 70 8.13 26.94 10.43
N ALA A 71 7.70 27.16 9.19
CA ALA A 71 7.73 26.16 8.13
C ALA A 71 9.18 25.70 7.81
N ALA A 72 10.14 26.63 7.79
CA ALA A 72 11.55 26.31 7.54
C ALA A 72 12.21 25.43 8.62
N LEU A 73 11.62 25.37 9.82
CA LEU A 73 12.10 24.50 10.92
C LEU A 73 11.51 23.08 10.86
N VAL A 74 10.55 22.82 9.97
CA VAL A 74 9.99 21.48 9.79
C VAL A 74 10.94 20.63 8.96
N THR A 75 11.51 19.62 9.60
CA THR A 75 12.38 18.62 8.97
C THR A 75 11.70 17.25 8.98
N GLU A 76 12.08 16.39 8.06
CA GLU A 76 11.61 15.00 8.01
C GLU A 76 11.86 14.28 9.35
N GLU A 77 13.05 14.44 9.91
CA GLU A 77 13.42 13.81 11.19
C GLU A 77 12.51 14.27 12.34
N ASN A 78 12.22 15.57 12.44
CA ASN A 78 11.34 16.09 13.48
C ASN A 78 9.90 15.58 13.33
N VAL A 79 9.39 15.49 12.10
CA VAL A 79 8.08 14.94 11.80
C VAL A 79 8.05 13.45 12.15
N ARG A 80 9.07 12.70 11.73
CA ARG A 80 9.20 11.28 12.02
C ARG A 80 9.22 11.00 13.52
N GLN A 81 10.05 11.71 14.29
CA GLN A 81 10.13 11.56 15.75
C GLN A 81 8.79 11.88 16.41
N ARG A 82 8.12 12.96 16.00
CA ARG A 82 6.80 13.31 16.52
C ARG A 82 5.76 12.21 16.26
N LEU A 83 5.72 11.68 15.05
CA LEU A 83 4.78 10.60 14.70
C LEU A 83 5.06 9.32 15.48
N LEU A 84 6.32 8.97 15.71
CA LEU A 84 6.69 7.80 16.54
C LEU A 84 6.26 7.93 17.99
N LEU A 85 6.29 9.15 18.54
CA LEU A 85 5.92 9.45 19.92
C LEU A 85 4.42 9.72 20.10
N THR A 86 3.69 9.94 19.02
CA THR A 86 2.25 10.22 19.08
C THR A 86 1.49 8.89 19.10
N PRO A 87 0.71 8.61 20.15
CA PRO A 87 -0.13 7.43 20.16
C PRO A 87 -1.14 7.45 19.00
N PRO A 88 -1.53 6.30 18.44
CA PRO A 88 -2.60 6.24 17.46
C PRO A 88 -3.88 6.81 18.08
N THR A 89 -4.36 7.93 17.55
CA THR A 89 -5.56 8.60 18.06
C THR A 89 -6.84 8.17 17.35
N LYS A 90 -6.69 7.42 16.26
CA LYS A 90 -7.81 7.03 15.38
C LYS A 90 -7.65 5.57 14.96
N VAL A 91 -8.70 4.81 15.12
CA VAL A 91 -8.70 3.35 14.90
C VAL A 91 -9.13 2.97 13.49
N THR A 92 -9.88 3.81 12.77
CA THR A 92 -10.51 3.40 11.50
C THR A 92 -10.45 4.42 10.38
N VAL A 93 -9.76 5.52 10.54
CA VAL A 93 -9.78 6.64 9.58
C VAL A 93 -8.38 7.20 9.47
N ASP A 94 -7.99 7.66 8.33
CA ASP A 94 -6.70 8.24 7.96
C ASP A 94 -5.77 7.23 7.26
N LYS A 95 -6.35 6.42 6.39
CA LYS A 95 -5.57 5.70 5.38
C LYS A 95 -4.79 6.71 4.54
N ILE A 96 -3.50 6.47 4.39
CA ILE A 96 -2.63 7.30 3.57
C ILE A 96 -2.96 7.06 2.09
N ASN A 97 -3.16 8.14 1.33
CA ASN A 97 -3.37 8.08 -0.10
C ASN A 97 -2.07 7.75 -0.85
N GLY A 98 -2.21 7.07 -1.95
CA GLY A 98 -1.13 6.78 -2.87
C GLY A 98 -1.18 5.34 -3.37
N LEU A 99 -0.90 5.16 -4.65
CA LEU A 99 -0.98 3.88 -5.32
C LEU A 99 0.05 2.89 -4.77
N PHE A 100 -0.40 1.69 -4.45
CA PHE A 100 0.46 0.55 -4.13
C PHE A 100 -0.16 -0.76 -4.59
N LEU A 101 0.70 -1.72 -4.89
CA LEU A 101 0.31 -3.12 -5.11
C LEU A 101 0.68 -3.94 -3.89
N SER A 102 -0.22 -4.84 -3.48
CA SER A 102 0.01 -5.78 -2.40
C SER A 102 -0.42 -7.19 -2.81
N TRP A 103 0.49 -8.15 -2.72
CA TRP A 103 0.18 -9.57 -2.88
C TRP A 103 0.09 -10.25 -1.51
N ASN A 104 -0.92 -11.08 -1.33
CA ASN A 104 -1.20 -11.80 -0.08
C ASN A 104 -1.65 -13.22 -0.36
N VAL A 105 -1.56 -14.08 0.62
CA VAL A 105 -2.13 -15.43 0.57
C VAL A 105 -3.60 -15.36 0.96
N TYR A 106 -4.50 -15.68 0.03
CA TYR A 106 -5.92 -15.78 0.30
C TYR A 106 -6.30 -17.18 0.83
N ARG A 107 -5.68 -18.22 0.25
CA ARG A 107 -5.81 -19.62 0.67
C ARG A 107 -4.50 -20.35 0.48
N GLY A 108 -4.26 -21.36 1.31
CA GLY A 108 -3.10 -22.24 1.29
C GLY A 108 -2.56 -22.45 2.69
N GLU A 109 -1.89 -23.55 2.90
CA GLU A 109 -1.18 -23.89 4.13
C GLU A 109 0.31 -23.66 3.88
N GLY A 110 1.08 -23.48 4.91
CA GLY A 110 2.50 -23.21 4.79
C GLY A 110 2.84 -21.72 4.66
N LYS A 111 4.11 -21.43 4.80
CA LYS A 111 4.64 -20.07 4.76
C LYS A 111 4.90 -19.65 3.30
N VAL A 112 4.46 -18.46 2.96
CA VAL A 112 4.73 -17.82 1.67
C VAL A 112 5.52 -16.54 1.91
N THR A 113 6.57 -16.36 1.13
CA THR A 113 7.43 -15.18 1.21
C THR A 113 7.35 -14.40 -0.09
N PHE A 114 7.15 -13.10 0.01
CA PHE A 114 7.14 -12.15 -1.10
C PHE A 114 8.39 -11.27 -1.06
N ASN A 115 8.99 -11.04 -2.21
CA ASN A 115 10.10 -10.13 -2.39
C ASN A 115 9.84 -9.18 -3.60
N PRO A 116 9.76 -7.87 -3.39
CA PRO A 116 9.87 -7.16 -2.12
C PRO A 116 8.76 -7.51 -1.12
N GLN A 117 8.97 -7.16 0.15
CA GLN A 117 7.94 -7.32 1.17
C GLN A 117 6.71 -6.47 0.82
N MET A 118 5.54 -7.10 0.79
CA MET A 118 4.31 -6.45 0.42
C MET A 118 3.74 -5.55 1.53
N PRO A 119 3.19 -4.39 1.17
CA PRO A 119 2.36 -3.61 2.09
C PRO A 119 1.15 -4.42 2.55
N LYS A 120 0.68 -4.17 3.75
CA LYS A 120 -0.54 -4.78 4.28
C LYS A 120 -1.75 -4.00 3.77
N PRO A 121 -2.68 -4.61 3.03
CA PRO A 121 -3.90 -3.92 2.54
C PRO A 121 -5.01 -3.84 3.60
N TRP A 122 -4.68 -4.06 4.88
CA TRP A 122 -5.57 -3.95 6.02
C TRP A 122 -5.01 -3.02 7.09
N GLU A 123 -5.90 -2.59 7.99
CA GLU A 123 -5.57 -1.68 9.06
C GLU A 123 -4.54 -2.26 10.04
N ASP A 124 -3.39 -1.61 10.12
CA ASP A 124 -2.37 -1.81 11.13
C ASP A 124 -1.79 -0.44 11.50
N THR A 125 -2.30 0.15 12.58
CA THR A 125 -1.98 1.50 13.01
C THR A 125 -0.68 1.62 13.81
N ARG A 126 0.03 0.51 14.03
CA ARG A 126 1.29 0.53 14.77
C ARG A 126 2.34 1.34 14.04
N ALA A 127 3.11 2.14 14.78
CA ALA A 127 4.21 2.90 14.20
C ALA A 127 5.23 1.97 13.53
N GLY A 128 5.60 2.29 12.29
CA GLY A 128 6.51 1.47 11.48
C GLY A 128 5.88 0.19 10.90
N SER A 129 4.55 0.01 11.02
CA SER A 129 3.86 -1.06 10.29
C SER A 129 3.95 -0.79 8.78
N ASN A 130 4.10 -1.85 7.97
CA ASN A 130 4.01 -1.73 6.51
C ASN A 130 2.54 -1.76 6.08
N SER A 131 1.80 -0.70 6.45
CA SER A 131 0.36 -0.56 6.20
C SER A 131 -0.01 0.90 5.99
N PRO A 132 -0.92 1.23 5.05
CA PRO A 132 -1.39 2.60 4.80
C PRO A 132 -2.02 3.30 6.02
N TRP A 133 -2.35 2.58 7.07
CA TRP A 133 -2.83 3.15 8.34
C TRP A 133 -1.70 3.39 9.36
N GLY A 134 -0.47 2.95 9.06
CA GLY A 134 0.69 3.22 9.89
C GLY A 134 1.14 4.66 9.78
N SER A 135 1.38 5.33 10.92
CA SER A 135 1.68 6.79 10.98
C SER A 135 2.94 7.23 10.23
N LEU A 136 3.84 6.32 9.90
CA LEU A 136 5.09 6.59 9.16
C LEU A 136 5.12 5.89 7.80
N TRP A 137 4.03 5.28 7.41
CA TRP A 137 4.00 4.60 6.12
C TRP A 137 3.99 5.63 4.99
N MET A 138 4.75 5.33 3.95
CA MET A 138 4.74 6.06 2.69
C MET A 138 4.43 5.06 1.57
N PRO A 139 3.56 5.42 0.62
CA PRO A 139 3.34 4.55 -0.53
C PRO A 139 4.66 4.32 -1.26
N PRO A 140 4.96 3.09 -1.67
CA PRO A 140 6.11 2.82 -2.53
C PRO A 140 5.99 3.64 -3.82
N THR A 141 7.11 4.11 -4.34
CA THR A 141 7.10 4.78 -5.65
C THR A 141 6.65 3.78 -6.72
N PRO A 142 5.55 4.03 -7.45
CA PRO A 142 5.12 3.16 -8.51
C PRO A 142 6.19 3.06 -9.61
N PRO A 143 6.36 1.90 -10.25
CA PRO A 143 7.20 1.79 -11.45
C PRO A 143 6.71 2.73 -12.56
N GLU A 144 7.63 3.37 -13.28
CA GLU A 144 7.30 4.34 -14.34
C GLU A 144 6.43 3.74 -15.47
N ASP A 145 6.62 2.45 -15.74
CA ASP A 145 5.86 1.70 -16.74
C ASP A 145 4.61 1.01 -16.16
N GLY A 146 4.34 1.19 -14.87
CA GLY A 146 3.24 0.54 -14.15
C GLY A 146 3.44 -0.96 -13.93
N MET A 147 4.62 -1.52 -14.27
CA MET A 147 4.89 -2.96 -14.18
C MET A 147 5.57 -3.31 -12.86
N TYR A 148 4.84 -3.95 -11.98
CA TYR A 148 5.35 -4.46 -10.71
C TYR A 148 5.89 -5.88 -10.91
N ASP A 149 7.09 -6.10 -10.41
CA ASP A 149 7.74 -7.40 -10.35
C ASP A 149 7.84 -7.87 -8.90
N VAL A 150 7.26 -9.04 -8.62
CA VAL A 150 7.28 -9.66 -7.30
C VAL A 150 7.67 -11.11 -7.41
N GLU A 151 8.65 -11.53 -6.63
CA GLU A 151 8.98 -12.94 -6.47
C GLU A 151 8.23 -13.52 -5.28
N VAL A 152 7.63 -14.69 -5.46
CA VAL A 152 6.96 -15.42 -4.38
C VAL A 152 7.54 -16.82 -4.25
N THR A 153 7.83 -17.22 -3.00
CA THR A 153 8.39 -18.53 -2.66
C THR A 153 7.51 -19.21 -1.63
N PHE A 154 7.28 -20.50 -1.83
CA PHE A 154 6.45 -21.36 -0.98
C PHE A 154 7.32 -22.38 -0.28
N ASP A 155 7.10 -22.64 1.00
CA ASP A 155 7.88 -23.60 1.79
C ASP A 155 7.23 -24.98 1.91
N GLU A 156 5.98 -25.13 1.49
CA GLU A 156 5.25 -26.40 1.50
C GLU A 156 4.52 -26.66 0.19
N PRO A 157 4.39 -27.92 -0.25
CA PRO A 157 3.57 -28.27 -1.41
C PRO A 157 2.09 -28.08 -1.11
N GLY A 158 1.31 -27.77 -2.13
CA GLY A 158 -0.13 -27.57 -1.99
C GLY A 158 -0.72 -26.66 -3.07
N THR A 159 -2.01 -26.38 -2.94
CA THR A 159 -2.68 -25.41 -3.80
C THR A 159 -2.90 -24.11 -3.04
N TYR A 160 -2.34 -23.04 -3.57
CA TYR A 160 -2.45 -21.71 -3.00
C TYR A 160 -3.30 -20.81 -3.91
N VAL A 161 -4.07 -19.92 -3.31
CA VAL A 161 -4.68 -18.80 -4.01
C VAL A 161 -4.02 -17.53 -3.50
N LEU A 162 -3.39 -16.80 -4.39
CA LEU A 162 -2.83 -15.49 -4.09
C LEU A 162 -3.81 -14.41 -4.49
N TRP A 163 -3.88 -13.37 -3.67
CA TRP A 163 -4.72 -12.21 -3.83
C TRP A 163 -3.84 -10.98 -4.00
N GLY A 164 -3.91 -10.35 -5.16
CA GLY A 164 -3.25 -9.10 -5.49
C GLY A 164 -4.26 -7.95 -5.42
N ARG A 165 -3.92 -6.91 -4.68
CA ARG A 165 -4.71 -5.68 -4.60
C ARG A 165 -3.88 -4.49 -5.03
N ALA A 166 -4.34 -3.75 -6.03
CA ALA A 166 -3.89 -2.39 -6.26
C ALA A 166 -4.87 -1.42 -5.58
N ASP A 167 -4.32 -0.47 -4.84
CA ASP A 167 -5.08 0.42 -3.98
C ASP A 167 -4.43 1.82 -4.02
N ASP A 168 -5.21 2.86 -4.30
CA ASP A 168 -4.75 4.25 -4.41
C ASP A 168 -4.94 5.06 -3.12
N GLY A 169 -5.48 4.41 -2.08
CA GLY A 169 -5.87 5.05 -0.83
C GLY A 169 -7.35 5.35 -0.74
N GLY A 170 -8.03 5.60 -1.85
CA GLY A 170 -9.48 5.85 -1.95
C GLY A 170 -10.25 4.64 -2.45
N LEU A 171 -9.79 4.05 -3.55
CA LEU A 171 -10.41 2.93 -4.24
C LEU A 171 -9.40 1.80 -4.46
N TYR A 172 -9.88 0.62 -4.86
CA TYR A 172 -9.02 -0.52 -5.14
C TYR A 172 -9.66 -1.48 -6.15
N ASN A 173 -8.79 -2.29 -6.75
CA ASN A 173 -9.18 -3.48 -7.51
C ASN A 173 -8.33 -4.67 -7.12
N ASP A 174 -8.91 -5.85 -7.27
CA ASP A 174 -8.34 -7.12 -6.87
C ASP A 174 -8.12 -8.05 -8.09
N ALA A 175 -7.04 -8.82 -8.03
CA ALA A 175 -6.76 -9.92 -8.93
C ALA A 175 -6.43 -11.19 -8.14
N TYR A 176 -6.70 -12.36 -8.71
CA TYR A 176 -6.45 -13.64 -8.06
C TYR A 176 -5.72 -14.56 -9.00
N ILE A 177 -4.76 -15.32 -8.49
CA ILE A 177 -4.11 -16.41 -9.20
C ILE A 177 -4.07 -17.66 -8.33
N THR A 178 -4.14 -18.83 -8.95
CA THR A 178 -3.95 -20.12 -8.30
C THR A 178 -2.56 -20.64 -8.56
N VAL A 179 -1.87 -21.10 -7.53
CA VAL A 179 -0.54 -21.69 -7.65
C VAL A 179 -0.54 -23.11 -7.10
N ASN A 180 -0.22 -24.08 -7.94
CA ASN A 180 -0.01 -25.46 -7.55
C ASN A 180 1.48 -25.65 -7.24
N VAL A 181 1.81 -25.85 -5.99
CA VAL A 181 3.18 -26.06 -5.51
C VAL A 181 3.42 -27.55 -5.39
N THR A 182 4.44 -28.03 -6.10
CA THR A 182 4.86 -29.44 -6.10
C THR A 182 6.16 -29.62 -5.32
N GLU A 183 6.48 -30.87 -4.97
CA GLU A 183 7.77 -31.23 -4.36
C GLU A 183 8.97 -30.94 -5.29
#